data_6db8c2341b6329ce50f1c8b19747c2b9
#
_entry.id   6db8c2341b6329ce50f1c8b19747c2b9
#
_cell.length_a   1.000
_cell.length_b   1.000
_cell.length_c   1.000
_cell.angle_alpha   90.00
_cell.angle_beta   90.00
_cell.angle_gamma   90.00
#
_symmetry.space_group_name_H-M   'P 1'
#
loop_
_entity.id
_entity.type
_entity.pdbx_description
1 polymer ?
#
loop_
_entity_poly.entity_id
_entity_poly.type
_entity_poly.pdbx_seq_one_letter_code
_entity_poly.pdbx_strand_id
1 'polypeptide(L)'
;MEQRTKRKRIKEGDVIAINLGNLSYGYGIVLKSPLAGFYNLQTKNLELNVNFITSHSILFKVPVMNYAFKSEKWPIIGNVELNDDLKQKVYFFKQDMFDHSISIYYEDGTEGIDIPATYEEVKDLERAAVWDPEHVEDRLRDHFNGVPNEWVKQLRPKPSAS
;
A
#
# COMPACT_ATOMS: atom_id res chain seq x y z
N MET A 1 3.22 -3.35 39.12
CA MET A 1 4.23 -3.39 38.06
C MET A 1 3.54 -3.18 36.73
N GLU A 2 3.76 -2.03 36.13
CA GLU A 2 3.27 -1.79 34.79
C GLU A 2 4.10 -2.63 33.82
N GLN A 3 3.42 -3.58 33.19
CA GLN A 3 4.02 -4.26 32.07
C GLN A 3 4.13 -3.24 30.92
N ARG A 4 5.32 -2.78 30.65
CA ARG A 4 5.59 -2.06 29.41
C ARG A 4 5.30 -3.02 28.27
N THR A 5 4.17 -2.80 27.60
CA THR A 5 3.89 -3.45 26.32
C THR A 5 5.06 -3.14 25.39
N LYS A 6 5.89 -4.14 25.14
CA LYS A 6 6.92 -4.01 24.11
C LYS A 6 6.22 -3.64 22.80
N ARG A 7 6.57 -2.49 22.23
CA ARG A 7 6.11 -2.13 20.87
C ARG A 7 6.50 -3.28 19.95
N LYS A 8 5.48 -3.94 19.42
CA LYS A 8 5.70 -4.98 18.43
C LYS A 8 6.41 -4.33 17.23
N ARG A 9 7.61 -4.81 16.93
CA ARG A 9 8.27 -4.44 15.68
C ARG A 9 7.44 -4.99 14.54
N ILE A 10 7.13 -4.11 13.58
CA ILE A 10 6.47 -4.51 12.36
C ILE A 10 7.38 -5.44 11.56
N LYS A 11 6.81 -6.49 11.00
CA LYS A 11 7.52 -7.47 10.17
C LYS A 11 6.67 -7.91 9.00
N GLU A 12 7.33 -8.45 8.00
CA GLU A 12 6.65 -8.98 6.81
C GLU A 12 5.58 -9.99 7.23
N GLY A 13 4.42 -9.91 6.57
CA GLY A 13 3.31 -10.79 6.84
C GLY A 13 2.37 -10.29 7.94
N ASP A 14 2.73 -9.23 8.65
CA ASP A 14 1.81 -8.63 9.63
C ASP A 14 0.56 -8.14 8.93
N VAL A 15 -0.59 -8.60 9.43
CA VAL A 15 -1.91 -8.19 8.93
C VAL A 15 -2.40 -7.06 9.79
N ILE A 16 -2.83 -5.97 9.15
CA ILE A 16 -3.29 -4.76 9.83
C ILE A 16 -4.77 -4.53 9.57
N ALA A 17 -5.47 -4.04 10.59
CA ALA A 17 -6.82 -3.53 10.45
C ALA A 17 -6.76 -2.01 10.41
N ILE A 18 -7.61 -1.39 9.60
CA ILE A 18 -7.64 0.05 9.40
C ILE A 18 -9.04 0.55 9.70
N ASN A 19 -9.17 1.40 10.71
CA ASN A 19 -10.45 2.03 11.00
C ASN A 19 -10.70 3.12 9.95
N LEU A 20 -11.71 2.90 9.10
CA LEU A 20 -12.07 3.82 8.03
C LEU A 20 -13.10 4.88 8.46
N GLY A 21 -13.55 4.83 9.71
CA GLY A 21 -14.66 5.64 10.16
C GLY A 21 -16.01 5.06 9.75
N ASN A 22 -17.12 5.69 10.15
CA ASN A 22 -18.49 5.26 9.83
C ASN A 22 -18.75 3.76 10.10
N LEU A 23 -18.16 3.23 11.18
CA LEU A 23 -18.29 1.83 11.60
C LEU A 23 -17.82 0.85 10.50
N SER A 24 -16.74 1.19 9.82
CA SER A 24 -16.17 0.30 8.80
C SER A 24 -14.66 0.14 8.99
N TYR A 25 -14.17 -1.01 8.55
CA TYR A 25 -12.75 -1.39 8.62
C TYR A 25 -12.25 -1.83 7.25
N GLY A 26 -11.04 -1.41 6.93
CA GLY A 26 -10.26 -1.96 5.82
C GLY A 26 -9.11 -2.81 6.37
N TYR A 27 -8.36 -3.44 5.50
CA TYR A 27 -7.30 -4.39 5.87
C TYR A 27 -6.12 -4.30 4.94
N GLY A 28 -4.95 -4.57 5.50
CA GLY A 28 -3.70 -4.56 4.74
C GLY A 28 -2.72 -5.59 5.27
N ILE A 29 -1.63 -5.74 4.56
CA ILE A 29 -0.55 -6.65 4.91
C ILE A 29 0.80 -5.97 4.69
N VAL A 30 1.70 -6.15 5.64
CA VAL A 30 3.05 -5.61 5.54
C VAL A 30 3.89 -6.51 4.63
N LEU A 31 4.47 -5.91 3.61
CA LEU A 31 5.35 -6.56 2.67
C LEU A 31 6.80 -6.15 2.98
N LYS A 32 7.72 -6.42 2.08
CA LYS A 32 9.10 -5.96 2.25
C LYS A 32 9.12 -4.44 2.40
N SER A 33 9.70 -3.96 3.52
CA SER A 33 9.73 -2.53 3.84
C SER A 33 10.23 -1.70 2.66
N PRO A 34 9.58 -0.57 2.34
CA PRO A 34 8.46 0.09 3.03
C PRO A 34 7.08 -0.26 2.50
N LEU A 35 6.93 -1.37 1.79
CA LEU A 35 5.71 -1.72 1.07
C LEU A 35 4.63 -2.31 1.98
N ALA A 36 3.39 -1.97 1.66
CA ALA A 36 2.20 -2.64 2.19
C ALA A 36 1.20 -2.88 1.07
N GLY A 37 0.44 -3.96 1.17
CA GLY A 37 -0.67 -4.25 0.28
C GLY A 37 -1.99 -4.04 0.99
N PHE A 38 -3.02 -3.65 0.25
CA PHE A 38 -4.34 -3.35 0.83
C PHE A 38 -5.40 -4.17 0.14
N TYR A 39 -6.24 -4.83 0.94
CA TYR A 39 -7.19 -5.83 0.46
C TYR A 39 -8.51 -5.20 0.00
N ASN A 40 -9.15 -5.86 -0.96
CA ASN A 40 -10.49 -5.52 -1.41
C ASN A 40 -11.51 -6.13 -0.44
N LEU A 41 -11.48 -5.65 0.79
CA LEU A 41 -12.36 -6.10 1.87
C LEU A 41 -12.71 -4.94 2.79
N GLN A 42 -14.00 -4.74 2.97
CA GLN A 42 -14.53 -3.80 3.96
C GLN A 42 -15.52 -4.54 4.85
N THR A 43 -15.40 -4.36 6.16
CA THR A 43 -16.31 -4.98 7.12
C THR A 43 -16.90 -3.93 8.06
N LYS A 44 -18.09 -4.20 8.59
CA LYS A 44 -18.71 -3.34 9.61
C LYS A 44 -18.15 -3.62 11.00
N ASN A 45 -17.87 -4.88 11.28
CA ASN A 45 -17.27 -5.31 12.54
C ASN A 45 -15.83 -5.72 12.28
N LEU A 46 -14.96 -5.49 13.26
CA LEU A 46 -13.55 -5.86 13.14
C LEU A 46 -13.42 -7.36 12.90
N GLU A 47 -12.81 -7.73 11.76
CA GLU A 47 -12.51 -9.10 11.41
C GLU A 47 -11.13 -9.46 11.94
N LEU A 48 -11.02 -10.56 12.68
CA LEU A 48 -9.77 -11.03 13.25
C LEU A 48 -9.23 -12.30 12.59
N ASN A 49 -10.01 -12.90 11.69
CA ASN A 49 -9.59 -14.11 10.97
C ASN A 49 -8.66 -13.70 9.81
N VAL A 50 -7.36 -13.81 10.05
CA VAL A 50 -6.34 -13.40 9.06
C VAL A 50 -6.40 -14.24 7.78
N ASN A 51 -6.76 -15.49 7.87
CA ASN A 51 -6.90 -16.34 6.67
C ASN A 51 -8.06 -15.89 5.80
N PHE A 52 -9.16 -15.48 6.41
CA PHE A 52 -10.29 -14.90 5.69
C PHE A 52 -9.89 -13.59 5.02
N ILE A 53 -9.22 -12.69 5.76
CA ILE A 53 -8.77 -11.39 5.24
C ILE A 53 -7.86 -11.59 4.02
N THR A 54 -6.86 -12.44 4.16
CA THR A 54 -5.84 -12.65 3.12
C THR A 54 -6.33 -13.48 1.94
N SER A 55 -7.53 -14.05 2.03
CA SER A 55 -8.17 -14.73 0.89
C SER A 55 -8.70 -13.75 -0.17
N HIS A 56 -8.82 -12.47 0.19
CA HIS A 56 -9.31 -11.44 -0.73
C HIS A 56 -8.19 -10.93 -1.64
N SER A 57 -8.59 -10.33 -2.77
CA SER A 57 -7.62 -9.74 -3.70
C SER A 57 -7.02 -8.47 -3.12
N ILE A 58 -5.79 -8.18 -3.53
CA ILE A 58 -5.13 -6.92 -3.18
C ILE A 58 -5.52 -5.87 -4.20
N LEU A 59 -5.95 -4.70 -3.72
CA LEU A 59 -6.32 -3.56 -4.55
C LEU A 59 -5.09 -2.83 -5.07
N PHE A 60 -4.12 -2.59 -4.18
CA PHE A 60 -2.90 -1.89 -4.54
C PHE A 60 -1.80 -2.20 -3.53
N LYS A 61 -0.55 -2.07 -3.99
CA LYS A 61 0.66 -2.19 -3.17
C LYS A 61 1.45 -0.89 -3.32
N VAL A 62 1.72 -0.22 -2.21
CA VAL A 62 2.43 1.07 -2.20
C VAL A 62 3.38 1.17 -1.02
N PRO A 63 4.44 1.98 -1.13
CA PRO A 63 5.22 2.36 0.04
C PRO A 63 4.38 3.22 0.97
N VAL A 64 4.51 3.01 2.27
CA VAL A 64 3.76 3.74 3.30
C VAL A 64 4.71 4.29 4.35
N MET A 65 4.43 5.46 4.86
CA MET A 65 5.19 6.09 5.95
C MET A 65 5.24 5.16 7.16
N ASN A 66 6.42 4.99 7.74
CA ASN A 66 6.64 4.05 8.85
C ASN A 66 5.78 4.34 10.08
N TYR A 67 5.45 5.61 10.34
CA TYR A 67 4.66 5.96 11.51
C TYR A 67 3.24 5.37 11.47
N ALA A 68 2.73 5.03 10.30
CA ALA A 68 1.42 4.38 10.16
C ALA A 68 1.33 3.11 10.99
N PHE A 69 2.38 2.32 10.96
CA PHE A 69 2.44 1.02 11.64
C PHE A 69 2.74 1.12 13.12
N LYS A 70 3.14 2.31 13.58
CA LYS A 70 3.41 2.59 14.99
C LYS A 70 2.21 3.24 15.68
N SER A 71 1.21 3.67 14.91
CA SER A 71 0.03 4.32 15.45
C SER A 71 -1.01 3.30 15.87
N GLU A 72 -1.90 3.71 16.78
CA GLU A 72 -3.02 2.88 17.22
C GLU A 72 -4.11 2.75 16.15
N LYS A 73 -4.03 3.54 15.09
CA LYS A 73 -5.02 3.55 14.01
C LYS A 73 -4.93 2.33 13.09
N TRP A 74 -3.74 1.73 12.99
CA TRP A 74 -3.48 0.58 12.14
C TRP A 74 -2.94 -0.59 12.96
N PRO A 75 -3.75 -1.13 13.90
CA PRO A 75 -3.27 -2.21 14.76
C PRO A 75 -2.95 -3.48 13.97
N ILE A 76 -1.89 -4.15 14.40
CA ILE A 76 -1.53 -5.46 13.89
C ILE A 76 -2.46 -6.48 14.53
N ILE A 77 -3.19 -7.24 13.72
CA ILE A 77 -4.18 -8.21 14.18
C ILE A 77 -3.73 -9.67 14.00
N GLY A 78 -2.60 -9.89 13.37
CA GLY A 78 -2.04 -11.22 13.19
C GLY A 78 -0.87 -11.21 12.23
N ASN A 79 -0.38 -12.39 11.90
CA ASN A 79 0.73 -12.56 10.97
C ASN A 79 0.49 -13.81 10.13
N VAL A 80 0.79 -13.73 8.85
CA VAL A 80 0.75 -14.87 7.92
C VAL A 80 2.09 -14.96 7.20
N GLU A 81 2.43 -16.17 6.79
CA GLU A 81 3.57 -16.35 5.90
C GLU A 81 3.21 -15.83 4.52
N LEU A 82 4.12 -15.04 3.92
CA LEU A 82 3.90 -14.52 2.58
C LEU A 82 4.00 -15.64 1.55
N ASN A 83 2.98 -15.76 0.70
CA ASN A 83 3.01 -16.66 -0.44
C ASN A 83 3.84 -16.05 -1.59
N ASP A 84 4.02 -16.82 -2.67
CA ASP A 84 4.84 -16.38 -3.79
C ASP A 84 4.31 -15.09 -4.45
N ASP A 85 2.99 -14.94 -4.55
CA ASP A 85 2.38 -13.73 -5.12
C ASP A 85 2.71 -12.49 -4.30
N LEU A 86 2.71 -12.61 -2.97
CA LEU A 86 3.02 -11.50 -2.07
C LEU A 86 4.52 -11.19 -2.01
N LYS A 87 5.37 -12.14 -2.39
CA LYS A 87 6.82 -11.95 -2.46
C LYS A 87 7.29 -11.41 -3.80
N GLN A 88 6.41 -11.35 -4.79
CA GLN A 88 6.78 -10.86 -6.12
C GLN A 88 7.29 -9.43 -6.08
N LYS A 89 8.26 -9.15 -6.93
CA LYS A 89 8.79 -7.81 -7.12
C LYS A 89 7.67 -6.88 -7.58
N VAL A 90 7.60 -5.70 -6.97
CA VAL A 90 6.60 -4.68 -7.33
C VAL A 90 7.29 -3.60 -8.14
N TYR A 91 6.72 -3.28 -9.30
CA TYR A 91 7.23 -2.26 -10.20
C TYR A 91 6.42 -0.99 -10.05
N PHE A 92 7.12 0.14 -10.03
CA PHE A 92 6.55 1.47 -9.96
C PHE A 92 7.04 2.28 -11.16
N PHE A 93 6.50 3.49 -11.32
CA PHE A 93 7.05 4.42 -12.28
C PHE A 93 7.54 5.69 -11.58
N LYS A 94 8.49 6.35 -12.24
CA LYS A 94 8.91 7.71 -11.92
C LYS A 94 8.73 8.57 -13.15
N GLN A 95 8.39 9.82 -12.94
CA GLN A 95 8.27 10.79 -14.02
C GLN A 95 8.91 12.10 -13.58
N ASP A 96 9.82 12.63 -14.39
CA ASP A 96 10.48 13.89 -14.13
C ASP A 96 9.48 15.04 -14.27
N MET A 97 9.54 16.00 -13.36
CA MET A 97 8.62 17.14 -13.32
C MET A 97 8.89 18.16 -14.43
N PHE A 98 10.12 18.21 -14.92
CA PHE A 98 10.55 19.22 -15.89
C PHE A 98 10.45 18.73 -17.34
N ASP A 99 11.05 17.59 -17.65
CA ASP A 99 11.09 17.06 -19.01
C ASP A 99 10.07 15.94 -19.27
N HIS A 100 9.33 15.52 -18.21
CA HIS A 100 8.33 14.44 -18.24
C HIS A 100 8.88 13.07 -18.66
N SER A 101 10.20 12.88 -18.59
CA SER A 101 10.80 11.56 -18.88
C SER A 101 10.29 10.54 -17.85
N ILE A 102 10.07 9.32 -18.32
CA ILE A 102 9.46 8.26 -17.53
C ILE A 102 10.44 7.11 -17.38
N SER A 103 10.45 6.49 -16.21
CA SER A 103 11.18 5.25 -15.94
C SER A 103 10.33 4.29 -15.13
N ILE A 104 10.62 3.00 -15.31
CA ILE A 104 10.12 1.96 -14.41
C ILE A 104 11.14 1.84 -13.28
N TYR A 105 10.63 1.81 -12.06
CA TYR A 105 11.43 1.72 -10.85
C TYR A 105 11.09 0.45 -10.07
N TYR A 106 12.12 -0.23 -9.56
CA TYR A 106 11.96 -1.33 -8.62
C TYR A 106 13.21 -1.43 -7.74
N GLU A 107 13.06 -2.07 -6.59
CA GLU A 107 14.17 -2.33 -5.68
C GLU A 107 14.61 -3.78 -5.78
N ASP A 108 15.92 -3.99 -5.92
CA ASP A 108 16.53 -5.31 -6.05
C ASP A 108 17.33 -5.64 -4.76
N GLY A 109 16.66 -5.50 -3.62
CA GLY A 109 17.22 -5.86 -2.32
C GLY A 109 18.18 -4.85 -1.71
N THR A 110 19.06 -4.24 -2.49
CA THR A 110 20.07 -3.29 -2.02
C THR A 110 20.01 -1.93 -2.70
N GLU A 111 19.56 -1.87 -3.94
CA GLU A 111 19.54 -0.63 -4.72
C GLU A 111 18.22 -0.48 -5.48
N GLY A 112 17.84 0.78 -5.67
CA GLY A 112 16.78 1.11 -6.62
C GLY A 112 17.30 1.05 -8.04
N ILE A 113 16.51 0.48 -8.95
CA ILE A 113 16.84 0.37 -10.37
C ILE A 113 15.80 1.15 -11.16
N ASP A 114 16.29 2.04 -12.04
CA ASP A 114 15.45 2.83 -12.94
C ASP A 114 15.74 2.40 -14.39
N ILE A 115 14.67 2.10 -15.13
CA ILE A 115 14.78 1.73 -16.54
C ILE A 115 13.92 2.69 -17.36
N PRO A 116 14.46 3.39 -18.37
CA PRO A 116 13.64 4.27 -19.22
C PRO A 116 12.44 3.53 -19.80
N ALA A 117 11.30 4.17 -19.79
CA ALA A 117 10.03 3.56 -20.21
C ALA A 117 9.13 4.57 -20.90
N THR A 118 8.11 4.05 -21.59
CA THR A 118 7.09 4.85 -22.23
C THR A 118 5.86 4.99 -21.33
N TYR A 119 5.01 5.96 -21.64
CA TYR A 119 3.74 6.13 -20.95
C TYR A 119 2.90 4.85 -21.00
N GLU A 120 2.83 4.19 -22.17
CA GLU A 120 2.04 2.97 -22.32
C GLU A 120 2.52 1.83 -21.43
N GLU A 121 3.82 1.76 -21.19
CA GLU A 121 4.39 0.71 -20.32
C GLU A 121 4.09 0.93 -18.84
N VAL A 122 3.82 2.16 -18.42
CA VAL A 122 3.67 2.50 -16.99
C VAL A 122 2.28 2.98 -16.61
N LYS A 123 1.37 3.15 -17.57
CA LYS A 123 0.05 3.75 -17.29
C LYS A 123 -0.76 3.03 -16.20
N ASP A 124 -0.53 1.74 -16.00
CA ASP A 124 -1.23 0.94 -15.01
C ASP A 124 -0.38 0.69 -13.74
N LEU A 125 0.82 1.26 -13.68
CA LEU A 125 1.68 1.14 -12.51
C LEU A 125 1.40 2.25 -11.51
N GLU A 126 1.68 1.97 -10.23
CA GLU A 126 1.68 2.99 -9.18
C GLU A 126 2.93 3.86 -9.30
N ARG A 127 2.82 5.13 -8.93
CA ARG A 127 4.00 6.00 -8.82
C ARG A 127 4.87 5.55 -7.64
N ALA A 128 6.19 5.67 -7.78
CA ALA A 128 7.14 5.41 -6.70
C ALA A 128 7.10 6.57 -5.69
N ALA A 129 6.04 6.63 -4.91
CA ALA A 129 5.80 7.66 -3.91
C ALA A 129 5.38 7.01 -2.60
N VAL A 130 5.82 7.59 -1.50
CA VAL A 130 5.47 7.09 -0.15
C VAL A 130 4.16 7.73 0.27
N TRP A 131 3.19 6.90 0.67
CA TRP A 131 1.85 7.36 1.04
C TRP A 131 1.74 7.66 2.52
N ASP A 132 1.04 8.75 2.85
CA ASP A 132 0.54 8.99 4.20
C ASP A 132 -0.57 7.99 4.52
N PRO A 133 -0.62 7.49 5.77
CA PRO A 133 -1.71 6.58 6.15
C PRO A 133 -3.10 7.18 5.96
N GLU A 134 -3.25 8.48 6.20
CA GLU A 134 -4.53 9.16 6.01
C GLU A 134 -4.98 9.15 4.54
N HIS A 135 -4.04 9.28 3.62
CA HIS A 135 -4.34 9.21 2.18
C HIS A 135 -4.68 7.78 1.74
N VAL A 136 -4.06 6.78 2.35
CA VAL A 136 -4.44 5.38 2.12
C VAL A 136 -5.88 5.15 2.60
N GLU A 137 -6.23 5.65 3.76
CA GLU A 137 -7.60 5.56 4.30
C GLU A 137 -8.60 6.22 3.36
N ASP A 138 -8.29 7.41 2.85
CA ASP A 138 -9.13 8.10 1.86
C ASP A 138 -9.32 7.25 0.60
N ARG A 139 -8.23 6.67 0.10
CA ARG A 139 -8.28 5.83 -1.10
C ARG A 139 -9.15 4.61 -0.90
N LEU A 140 -9.05 3.95 0.25
CA LEU A 140 -9.88 2.80 0.59
C LEU A 140 -11.36 3.20 0.70
N ARG A 141 -11.65 4.29 1.41
CA ARG A 141 -13.03 4.80 1.55
C ARG A 141 -13.64 5.09 0.18
N ASP A 142 -12.90 5.81 -0.66
CA ASP A 142 -13.38 6.17 -2.00
C ASP A 142 -13.62 4.94 -2.86
N HIS A 143 -12.71 3.96 -2.81
CA HIS A 143 -12.88 2.71 -3.52
C HIS A 143 -14.18 2.00 -3.12
N PHE A 144 -14.42 1.84 -1.81
CA PHE A 144 -15.59 1.13 -1.31
C PHE A 144 -16.89 1.92 -1.53
N ASN A 145 -16.79 3.23 -1.70
CA ASN A 145 -17.93 4.09 -2.03
C ASN A 145 -18.13 4.23 -3.55
N GLY A 146 -17.25 3.66 -4.36
CA GLY A 146 -17.36 3.70 -5.81
C GLY A 146 -17.10 5.08 -6.41
N VAL A 147 -16.30 5.92 -5.73
CA VAL A 147 -15.97 7.27 -6.21
C VAL A 147 -14.48 7.39 -6.52
N PRO A 148 -14.09 8.30 -7.46
CA PRO A 148 -12.69 8.52 -7.76
C PRO A 148 -11.93 9.11 -6.56
N ASN A 149 -10.63 8.78 -6.47
CA ASN A 149 -9.77 9.29 -5.42
C ASN A 149 -8.82 10.36 -5.97
N GLU A 150 -8.76 11.49 -5.29
CA GLU A 150 -7.95 12.66 -5.67
C GLU A 150 -6.44 12.35 -5.72
N TRP A 151 -5.95 11.62 -4.71
CA TRP A 151 -4.52 11.28 -4.62
C TRP A 151 -4.08 10.38 -5.75
N VAL A 152 -4.90 9.39 -6.10
CA VAL A 152 -4.63 8.50 -7.24
C VAL A 152 -4.56 9.29 -8.54
N LYS A 153 -5.48 10.24 -8.74
CA LYS A 153 -5.48 11.10 -9.93
C LYS A 153 -4.21 11.92 -10.05
N GLN A 154 -3.77 12.53 -8.94
CA GLN A 154 -2.58 13.38 -8.92
C GLN A 154 -1.31 12.59 -9.20
N LEU A 155 -1.27 11.32 -8.79
CA LEU A 155 -0.09 10.48 -8.92
C LEU A 155 -0.01 9.70 -10.22
N ARG A 156 -1.03 9.76 -11.08
CA ARG A 156 -1.00 9.07 -12.37
C ARG A 156 0.11 9.60 -13.28
N PRO A 157 0.68 8.74 -14.13
CA PRO A 157 1.63 9.22 -15.13
C PRO A 157 0.91 10.14 -16.13
N LYS A 158 1.63 11.14 -16.61
CA LYS A 158 1.14 12.04 -17.63
C LYS A 158 1.73 11.65 -18.98
N PRO A 159 0.92 11.62 -20.05
CA PRO A 159 1.47 11.42 -21.39
C PRO A 159 2.50 12.51 -21.68
N SER A 160 3.64 12.12 -22.29
CA SER A 160 4.60 13.12 -22.74
C SER A 160 3.94 14.00 -23.80
N ALA A 161 4.08 15.33 -23.65
CA ALA A 161 3.67 16.25 -24.70
C ALA A 161 4.54 16.00 -25.94
N SER A 162 3.91 15.48 -26.98
CA SER A 162 4.57 15.36 -28.27
C SER A 162 4.63 16.73 -28.92
#